data_7a704a142da01a25380ad70987536669
#
_entry.id   7a704a142da01a25380ad70987536669
#
_cell.length_a   1.000
_cell.length_b   1.000
_cell.length_c   1.000
_cell.angle_alpha   90.00
_cell.angle_beta   90.00
_cell.angle_gamma   90.00
#
_symmetry.space_group_name_H-M   'P 1'
#
loop_
_entity.id
_entity.type
_entity.pdbx_description
1 polymer ?
#
loop_
_entity_poly.entity_id
_entity_poly.type
_entity_poly.pdbx_seq_one_letter_code
_entity_poly.pdbx_strand_id
1 'polypeptide(L)'
;MKLHRNLVDAVIEGLTFIFNEGQYADKVVEKQLKKDKRWGARDRAFIAETIYDIVRWKRLYAEIAEVHEPFTVHNLRRMFAVWATLKSITLPDWGNYFEDTPARRIKGKFDELYKVRKLRESVPDWLDTLGAQELGETLWTDELHALNSLA
;
A
#
# COMPACT_ATOMS: atom_id res chain seq x y z
N MET A 1 17.39 3.00 -1.19
CA MET A 1 17.08 2.18 0.02
C MET A 1 17.26 0.71 -0.27
N LYS A 2 17.93 0.01 0.60
CA LYS A 2 18.10 -1.44 0.49
C LYS A 2 17.03 -2.13 1.33
N LEU A 3 16.26 -3.03 0.71
CA LEU A 3 15.23 -3.81 1.43
C LEU A 3 15.86 -4.99 2.16
N HIS A 4 15.38 -5.27 3.36
CA HIS A 4 15.79 -6.43 4.16
C HIS A 4 14.60 -7.39 4.27
N ARG A 5 14.85 -8.66 3.94
CA ARG A 5 13.78 -9.66 3.83
C ARG A 5 12.97 -9.82 5.12
N ASN A 6 13.63 -9.83 6.27
CA ASN A 6 12.93 -9.99 7.54
C ASN A 6 11.99 -8.81 7.85
N LEU A 7 12.35 -7.60 7.43
CA LEU A 7 11.49 -6.43 7.59
C LEU A 7 10.30 -6.48 6.65
N VAL A 8 10.54 -6.88 5.40
CA VAL A 8 9.45 -7.03 4.41
C VAL A 8 8.49 -8.14 4.85
N ASP A 9 9.01 -9.26 5.35
CA ASP A 9 8.17 -10.34 5.87
C ASP A 9 7.28 -9.86 7.04
N ALA A 10 7.81 -9.00 7.91
CA ALA A 10 7.02 -8.42 9.00
C ALA A 10 5.89 -7.53 8.48
N VAL A 11 6.14 -6.76 7.42
CA VAL A 11 5.11 -5.96 6.76
C VAL A 11 4.02 -6.86 6.18
N ILE A 12 4.40 -7.88 5.43
CA ILE A 12 3.46 -8.81 4.78
C ILE A 12 2.59 -9.53 5.82
N GLU A 13 3.19 -9.99 6.90
CA GLU A 13 2.43 -10.63 7.99
C GLU A 13 1.45 -9.67 8.63
N GLY A 14 1.89 -8.41 8.88
CA GLY A 14 1.01 -7.40 9.43
C GLY A 14 -0.19 -7.11 8.52
N LEU A 15 0.04 -7.00 7.22
CA LEU A 15 -1.03 -6.78 6.25
C LEU A 15 -2.01 -7.96 6.20
N THR A 16 -1.52 -9.18 6.39
CA THR A 16 -2.38 -10.36 6.48
C THR A 16 -3.38 -10.23 7.64
N PHE A 17 -2.89 -9.84 8.81
CA PHE A 17 -3.77 -9.65 9.98
C PHE A 17 -4.79 -8.54 9.78
N ILE A 18 -4.38 -7.44 9.14
CA ILE A 18 -5.26 -6.30 8.92
C ILE A 18 -6.32 -6.61 7.86
N PHE A 19 -5.90 -7.08 6.69
CA PHE A 19 -6.80 -7.24 5.55
C PHE A 19 -7.64 -8.51 5.60
N ASN A 20 -7.05 -9.63 6.03
CA ASN A 20 -7.73 -10.92 6.00
C ASN A 20 -8.42 -11.27 7.33
N GLU A 21 -7.91 -10.77 8.46
CA GLU A 21 -8.46 -11.07 9.77
C GLU A 21 -9.17 -9.88 10.42
N GLY A 22 -9.22 -8.74 9.77
CA GLY A 22 -9.95 -7.57 10.23
C GLY A 22 -9.39 -6.91 11.49
N GLN A 23 -8.12 -7.13 11.80
CA GLN A 23 -7.49 -6.53 12.97
C GLN A 23 -7.17 -5.05 12.72
N TYR A 24 -7.21 -4.25 13.78
CA TYR A 24 -6.90 -2.82 13.67
C TYR A 24 -5.42 -2.60 13.40
N ALA A 25 -5.13 -1.70 12.45
CA ALA A 25 -3.77 -1.41 12.01
C ALA A 25 -2.85 -1.00 13.16
N ASP A 26 -3.31 -0.14 14.07
CA ASP A 26 -2.50 0.32 15.20
C ASP A 26 -2.03 -0.83 16.09
N LYS A 27 -2.92 -1.77 16.36
CA LYS A 27 -2.59 -2.94 17.20
C LYS A 27 -1.63 -3.89 16.49
N VAL A 28 -1.85 -4.09 15.19
CA VAL A 28 -0.98 -4.96 14.38
C VAL A 28 0.41 -4.37 14.27
N VAL A 29 0.53 -3.07 14.00
CA VAL A 29 1.82 -2.39 13.93
C VAL A 29 2.57 -2.53 15.25
N GLU A 30 1.91 -2.25 16.37
CA GLU A 30 2.52 -2.39 17.69
C GLU A 30 3.08 -3.80 17.90
N LYS A 31 2.31 -4.83 17.56
CA LYS A 31 2.72 -6.22 17.67
C LYS A 31 3.92 -6.54 16.77
N GLN A 32 3.87 -6.10 15.50
CA GLN A 32 4.95 -6.35 14.55
C GLN A 32 6.26 -5.71 14.97
N LEU A 33 6.23 -4.50 15.55
CA LEU A 33 7.43 -3.81 16.00
C LEU A 33 8.13 -4.51 17.18
N LYS A 34 7.42 -5.36 17.90
CA LYS A 34 7.97 -6.11 19.05
C LYS A 34 8.54 -7.47 18.68
N LYS A 35 8.44 -7.90 17.43
CA LYS A 35 8.85 -9.24 17.01
C LYS A 35 10.34 -9.51 17.14
N ASP A 36 11.17 -8.50 16.93
CA ASP A 36 12.61 -8.64 17.01
C ASP A 36 13.20 -7.47 17.78
N LYS A 37 13.75 -7.75 18.94
CA LYS A 37 14.33 -6.73 19.83
C LYS A 37 15.57 -6.07 19.25
N ARG A 38 16.18 -6.67 18.22
CA ARG A 38 17.38 -6.12 17.56
C ARG A 38 17.03 -4.99 16.60
N TRP A 39 15.74 -4.84 16.22
CA TRP A 39 15.33 -3.78 15.31
C TRP A 39 15.47 -2.42 15.98
N GLY A 40 16.24 -1.53 15.34
CA GLY A 40 16.39 -0.16 15.78
C GLY A 40 15.29 0.73 15.26
N ALA A 41 15.46 2.03 15.51
CA ALA A 41 14.45 3.04 15.14
C ALA A 41 14.15 3.05 13.65
N ARG A 42 15.18 2.91 12.80
CA ARG A 42 15.02 2.93 11.34
C ARG A 42 14.20 1.72 10.84
N ASP A 43 14.50 0.53 11.35
CA ASP A 43 13.79 -0.69 10.95
C ASP A 43 12.34 -0.64 11.39
N ARG A 44 12.09 -0.16 12.59
CA ARG A 44 10.74 -0.03 13.15
C ARG A 44 9.93 1.01 12.38
N ALA A 45 10.55 2.14 12.04
CA ALA A 45 9.90 3.16 11.21
C ALA A 45 9.53 2.62 9.83
N PHE A 46 10.42 1.86 9.20
CA PHE A 46 10.13 1.25 7.90
C PHE A 46 8.88 0.35 7.98
N ILE A 47 8.82 -0.54 8.97
CA ILE A 47 7.68 -1.45 9.13
C ILE A 47 6.38 -0.67 9.32
N ALA A 48 6.38 0.28 10.25
CA ALA A 48 5.17 1.04 10.58
C ALA A 48 4.69 1.89 9.41
N GLU A 49 5.58 2.67 8.81
CA GLU A 49 5.22 3.56 7.71
C GLU A 49 4.75 2.80 6.48
N THR A 50 5.38 1.67 6.17
CA THR A 50 5.01 0.85 5.02
C THR A 50 3.64 0.23 5.21
N ILE A 51 3.36 -0.33 6.39
CA ILE A 51 2.04 -0.91 6.69
C ILE A 51 0.96 0.17 6.56
N TYR A 52 1.15 1.33 7.21
CA TYR A 52 0.15 2.40 7.16
C TYR A 52 -0.08 2.92 5.74
N ASP A 53 0.98 3.04 4.94
CA ASP A 53 0.86 3.53 3.57
C ASP A 53 0.08 2.55 2.70
N ILE A 54 0.39 1.25 2.80
CA ILE A 54 -0.32 0.23 2.01
C ILE A 54 -1.78 0.09 2.46
N VAL A 55 -2.07 0.22 3.76
CA VAL A 55 -3.44 0.22 4.26
C VAL A 55 -4.22 1.41 3.71
N ARG A 56 -3.62 2.60 3.73
CA ARG A 56 -4.26 3.82 3.21
C ARG A 56 -4.62 3.69 1.74
N TRP A 57 -3.71 3.20 0.92
CA TRP A 57 -3.85 3.12 -0.53
C TRP A 57 -4.19 1.71 -1.03
N LYS A 58 -4.85 0.92 -0.19
CA LYS A 58 -5.19 -0.47 -0.47
C LYS A 58 -5.81 -0.68 -1.83
N ARG A 59 -6.85 0.10 -2.18
CA ARG A 59 -7.55 -0.06 -3.46
C ARG A 59 -6.63 0.20 -4.64
N LEU A 60 -5.81 1.24 -4.54
CA LEU A 60 -4.88 1.61 -5.60
C LEU A 60 -3.85 0.50 -5.82
N TYR A 61 -3.21 0.06 -4.75
CA TYR A 61 -2.16 -0.95 -4.87
C TYR A 61 -2.71 -2.31 -5.31
N ALA A 62 -3.89 -2.69 -4.83
CA ALA A 62 -4.55 -3.92 -5.26
C ALA A 62 -4.93 -3.88 -6.74
N GLU A 63 -5.44 -2.76 -7.21
CA GLU A 63 -5.81 -2.59 -8.62
C GLU A 63 -4.58 -2.66 -9.53
N ILE A 64 -3.50 -1.99 -9.17
CA ILE A 64 -2.26 -2.04 -9.95
C ILE A 64 -1.67 -3.46 -9.95
N ALA A 65 -1.69 -4.13 -8.79
CA ALA A 65 -1.19 -5.50 -8.66
C ALA A 65 -2.14 -6.55 -9.29
N GLU A 66 -3.37 -6.14 -9.63
CA GLU A 66 -4.40 -7.02 -10.18
C GLU A 66 -4.74 -8.17 -9.23
N VAL A 67 -4.93 -7.84 -7.95
CA VAL A 67 -5.27 -8.81 -6.90
C VAL A 67 -6.55 -8.40 -6.18
N HIS A 68 -7.25 -9.37 -5.62
CA HIS A 68 -8.52 -9.18 -4.92
C HIS A 68 -8.51 -9.86 -3.55
N GLU A 69 -9.38 -9.38 -2.66
CA GLU A 69 -9.56 -10.00 -1.35
C GLU A 69 -10.29 -11.36 -1.47
N PRO A 70 -10.00 -12.31 -0.60
CA PRO A 70 -8.95 -12.28 0.42
C PRO A 70 -7.56 -12.41 -0.22
N PHE A 71 -6.59 -11.66 0.33
CA PHE A 71 -5.24 -11.64 -0.24
C PHE A 71 -4.42 -12.83 0.24
N THR A 72 -3.81 -13.56 -0.69
CA THR A 72 -2.79 -14.54 -0.34
C THR A 72 -1.49 -13.81 0.01
N VAL A 73 -0.55 -14.52 0.63
CA VAL A 73 0.78 -13.96 0.89
C VAL A 73 1.44 -13.49 -0.40
N HIS A 74 1.31 -14.28 -1.47
CA HIS A 74 1.83 -13.91 -2.79
C HIS A 74 1.21 -12.60 -3.28
N ASN A 75 -0.10 -12.45 -3.15
CA ASN A 75 -0.80 -11.22 -3.55
C ASN A 75 -0.34 -10.00 -2.73
N LEU A 76 -0.12 -10.17 -1.43
CA LEU A 76 0.38 -9.10 -0.58
C LEU A 76 1.81 -8.71 -0.96
N ARG A 77 2.64 -9.67 -1.34
CA ARG A 77 3.99 -9.38 -1.87
C ARG A 77 3.92 -8.58 -3.16
N ARG A 78 2.93 -8.86 -4.02
CA ARG A 78 2.71 -8.07 -5.24
C ARG A 78 2.29 -6.64 -4.91
N MET A 79 1.42 -6.45 -3.93
CA MET A 79 1.04 -5.10 -3.47
C MET A 79 2.24 -4.35 -2.89
N PHE A 80 3.08 -5.04 -2.13
CA PHE A 80 4.33 -4.46 -1.64
C PHE A 80 5.25 -4.05 -2.78
N ALA A 81 5.38 -4.90 -3.80
CA ALA A 81 6.20 -4.61 -4.98
C ALA A 81 5.69 -3.36 -5.71
N VAL A 82 4.37 -3.18 -5.81
CA VAL A 82 3.77 -1.96 -6.37
C VAL A 82 4.17 -0.75 -5.54
N TRP A 83 4.03 -0.83 -4.23
CA TRP A 83 4.43 0.23 -3.31
C TRP A 83 5.90 0.62 -3.51
N ALA A 84 6.80 -0.37 -3.50
CA ALA A 84 8.23 -0.13 -3.64
C ALA A 84 8.57 0.50 -5.00
N THR A 85 7.97 -0.01 -6.08
CA THR A 85 8.21 0.50 -7.42
C THR A 85 7.76 1.96 -7.56
N LEU A 86 6.58 2.30 -7.03
CA LEU A 86 6.08 3.67 -7.08
C LEU A 86 6.90 4.62 -6.21
N LYS A 87 7.57 4.12 -5.18
CA LYS A 87 8.50 4.89 -4.35
C LYS A 87 9.92 4.92 -4.91
N SER A 88 10.11 4.37 -6.11
CA SER A 88 11.43 4.28 -6.77
C SER A 88 12.44 3.44 -5.99
N ILE A 89 11.96 2.46 -5.24
CA ILE A 89 12.80 1.50 -4.52
C ILE A 89 12.99 0.29 -5.42
N THR A 90 14.24 -0.08 -5.68
CA THR A 90 14.56 -1.24 -6.51
C THR A 90 14.25 -2.53 -5.76
N LEU A 91 13.46 -3.42 -6.40
CA LEU A 91 13.15 -4.71 -5.81
C LEU A 91 14.37 -5.64 -5.86
N PRO A 92 14.71 -6.30 -4.74
CA PRO A 92 15.80 -7.25 -4.73
C PRO A 92 15.43 -8.56 -5.41
N ASP A 93 16.46 -9.29 -5.85
CA ASP A 93 16.28 -10.62 -6.41
C ASP A 93 16.29 -11.66 -5.28
N TRP A 94 15.12 -11.95 -4.74
CA TRP A 94 14.92 -13.00 -3.72
C TRP A 94 14.19 -14.22 -4.32
N GLY A 95 14.61 -14.67 -5.49
CA GLY A 95 13.94 -15.78 -6.18
C GLY A 95 12.51 -15.44 -6.58
N ASN A 96 11.53 -16.23 -6.16
CA ASN A 96 10.12 -16.02 -6.53
C ASN A 96 9.39 -15.05 -5.59
N TYR A 97 10.08 -14.36 -4.71
CA TYR A 97 9.43 -13.50 -3.71
C TYR A 97 8.55 -12.42 -4.36
N PHE A 98 9.07 -11.74 -5.39
CA PHE A 98 8.38 -10.69 -6.14
C PHE A 98 8.07 -11.10 -7.58
N GLU A 99 7.72 -12.35 -7.77
CA GLU A 99 7.41 -12.88 -9.10
C GLU A 99 6.23 -12.12 -9.74
N ASP A 100 6.30 -11.96 -11.07
CA ASP A 100 5.24 -11.33 -11.88
C ASP A 100 4.92 -9.86 -11.56
N THR A 101 5.92 -9.10 -11.09
CA THR A 101 5.73 -7.68 -10.78
C THR A 101 6.79 -6.80 -11.45
N PRO A 102 6.87 -6.76 -12.80
CA PRO A 102 7.87 -5.92 -13.47
C PRO A 102 7.56 -4.43 -13.29
N ALA A 103 8.60 -3.66 -12.95
CA ALA A 103 8.47 -2.23 -12.66
C ALA A 103 7.80 -1.44 -13.80
N ARG A 104 8.13 -1.77 -15.04
CA ARG A 104 7.56 -1.10 -16.21
C ARG A 104 6.05 -1.26 -16.28
N ARG A 105 5.55 -2.48 -16.02
CA ARG A 105 4.12 -2.76 -16.04
C ARG A 105 3.40 -2.01 -14.91
N ILE A 106 4.00 -1.99 -13.73
CA ILE A 106 3.46 -1.29 -12.57
C ILE A 106 3.31 0.20 -12.87
N LYS A 107 4.35 0.84 -13.41
CA LYS A 107 4.31 2.26 -13.73
C LYS A 107 3.30 2.58 -14.81
N GLY A 108 3.21 1.74 -15.84
CA GLY A 108 2.21 1.91 -16.90
C GLY A 108 0.79 1.79 -16.38
N LYS A 109 0.53 0.82 -15.51
CA LYS A 109 -0.79 0.65 -14.91
C LYS A 109 -1.15 1.81 -14.00
N PHE A 110 -0.19 2.33 -13.23
CA PHE A 110 -0.41 3.51 -12.39
C PHE A 110 -0.78 4.72 -13.24
N ASP A 111 -0.05 4.99 -14.34
CA ASP A 111 -0.35 6.11 -15.22
C ASP A 111 -1.76 6.00 -15.81
N GLU A 112 -2.17 4.80 -16.21
CA GLU A 112 -3.51 4.53 -16.72
C GLU A 112 -4.58 4.83 -15.67
N LEU A 113 -4.38 4.39 -14.43
CA LEU A 113 -5.32 4.57 -13.33
C LEU A 113 -5.28 5.96 -12.72
N TYR A 114 -4.26 6.74 -13.00
CA TYR A 114 -4.14 8.10 -12.47
C TYR A 114 -5.36 8.94 -12.77
N LYS A 115 -6.03 8.71 -13.88
CA LYS A 115 -7.25 9.42 -14.29
C LYS A 115 -8.50 8.95 -13.56
N VAL A 116 -8.43 7.81 -12.85
CA VAL A 116 -9.55 7.27 -12.08
C VAL A 116 -9.39 7.76 -10.63
N ARG A 117 -9.92 8.95 -10.37
CA ARG A 117 -9.73 9.66 -9.09
C ARG A 117 -9.99 8.81 -7.86
N LYS A 118 -11.10 8.06 -7.84
CA LYS A 118 -11.49 7.25 -6.69
C LYS A 118 -10.49 6.13 -6.37
N LEU A 119 -9.83 5.57 -7.38
CA LEU A 119 -8.81 4.55 -7.17
C LEU A 119 -7.51 5.19 -6.70
N ARG A 120 -7.10 6.28 -7.35
CA ARG A 120 -5.90 7.00 -6.98
C ARG A 120 -5.94 7.51 -5.53
N GLU A 121 -7.09 8.04 -5.10
CA GLU A 121 -7.27 8.57 -3.76
C GLU A 121 -7.81 7.55 -2.76
N SER A 122 -8.10 6.33 -3.22
CA SER A 122 -8.59 5.22 -2.39
C SER A 122 -9.85 5.55 -1.59
N VAL A 123 -10.82 6.24 -2.23
CA VAL A 123 -12.08 6.64 -1.60
C VAL A 123 -13.26 5.78 -2.07
N PRO A 124 -14.32 5.65 -1.26
CA PRO A 124 -15.54 4.97 -1.69
C PRO A 124 -16.21 5.70 -2.87
N ASP A 125 -16.90 4.93 -3.73
CA ASP A 125 -17.52 5.47 -4.92
C ASP A 125 -18.55 6.57 -4.62
N TRP A 126 -19.39 6.36 -3.59
CA TRP A 126 -20.41 7.34 -3.23
C TRP A 126 -19.80 8.68 -2.78
N LEU A 127 -18.68 8.63 -2.07
CA LEU A 127 -18.00 9.84 -1.60
C LEU A 127 -17.38 10.61 -2.76
N ASP A 128 -16.78 9.90 -3.71
CA ASP A 128 -16.20 10.51 -4.90
C ASP A 128 -17.26 11.21 -5.74
N THR A 129 -18.41 10.54 -5.96
CA THR A 129 -19.52 11.09 -6.72
C THR A 129 -20.07 12.35 -6.05
N LEU A 130 -20.33 12.30 -4.75
CA LEU A 130 -20.87 13.42 -3.98
C LEU A 130 -19.93 14.63 -4.03
N GLY A 131 -18.65 14.40 -3.79
CA GLY A 131 -17.64 15.46 -3.81
C GLY A 131 -17.51 16.11 -5.18
N ALA A 132 -17.52 15.33 -6.26
CA ALA A 132 -17.44 15.85 -7.62
C ALA A 132 -18.64 16.71 -7.98
N GLN A 133 -19.84 16.35 -7.50
CA GLN A 133 -21.06 17.12 -7.73
C GLN A 133 -21.06 18.46 -6.99
N GLU A 134 -20.57 18.50 -5.78
CA GLU A 134 -20.63 19.68 -4.92
C GLU A 134 -19.47 20.66 -5.15
N LEU A 135 -18.25 20.14 -5.36
CA LEU A 135 -17.04 20.97 -5.43
C LEU A 135 -16.46 21.09 -6.84
N GLY A 136 -16.95 20.30 -7.78
CA GLY A 136 -16.32 20.16 -9.08
C GLY A 136 -15.10 19.24 -8.99
N GLU A 137 -14.67 18.68 -10.12
CA GLU A 137 -13.66 17.63 -10.13
C GLU A 137 -12.30 18.07 -9.60
N THR A 138 -11.81 19.21 -10.02
CA THR A 138 -10.49 19.69 -9.62
C THR A 138 -10.43 20.01 -8.14
N LEU A 139 -11.39 20.78 -7.63
CA LEU A 139 -11.43 21.13 -6.20
C LEU A 139 -11.62 19.90 -5.34
N TRP A 140 -12.46 18.95 -5.78
CA TRP A 140 -12.67 17.72 -5.03
C TRP A 140 -11.41 16.87 -4.96
N THR A 141 -10.66 16.78 -6.03
CA THR A 141 -9.40 16.04 -6.06
C THR A 141 -8.38 16.65 -5.09
N ASP A 142 -8.28 17.98 -5.07
CA ASP A 142 -7.38 18.67 -4.14
C ASP A 142 -7.79 18.43 -2.68
N GLU A 143 -9.09 18.43 -2.39
CA GLU A 143 -9.61 18.14 -1.06
C GLU A 143 -9.28 16.73 -0.61
N LEU A 144 -9.40 15.74 -1.51
CA LEU A 144 -9.00 14.36 -1.20
C LEU A 144 -7.52 14.24 -0.88
N HIS A 145 -6.66 14.96 -1.59
CA HIS A 145 -5.24 15.01 -1.27
C HIS A 145 -4.99 15.56 0.13
N ALA A 146 -5.68 16.65 0.48
CA ALA A 146 -5.55 17.25 1.80
C ALA A 146 -5.99 16.29 2.90
N LEU A 147 -7.13 15.60 2.73
CA LEU A 147 -7.63 14.62 3.70
C LEU A 147 -6.68 13.45 3.88
N ASN A 148 -6.14 12.92 2.80
CA ASN A 148 -5.18 11.81 2.86
C ASN A 148 -3.85 12.22 3.47
N SER A 149 -3.46 13.48 3.31
CA SER A 149 -2.22 14.00 3.91
C SER A 149 -2.32 14.17 5.43
N LEU A 150 -3.54 14.36 5.96
CA LEU A 150 -3.78 14.52 7.39
C LEU A 150 -3.79 13.19 8.15
N ALA A 151 -3.95 12.10 7.47
CA ALA A 151 -3.95 10.78 8.09
C ALA A 151 -2.51 10.32 8.39
#